data_c18ead3171811692b3ccfaa1b901ac84
#
_entry.id   c18ead3171811692b3ccfaa1b901ac84
#
_cell.length_a   1.000
_cell.length_b   1.000
_cell.length_c   1.000
_cell.angle_alpha   90.00
_cell.angle_beta   90.00
_cell.angle_gamma   90.00
#
_symmetry.space_group_name_H-M   'P 1'
#
loop_
_entity.id
_entity.type
_entity.pdbx_description
1 polymer ?
#
loop_
_entity_poly.entity_id
_entity_poly.type
_entity_poly.pdbx_seq_one_letter_code
_entity_poly.pdbx_strand_id
1 'polypeptide(L)'
;ALDTPLTLDMRKVEAQQARRILDRLVGYQVSPLLWKPIRPGLSAGRVQTVALRLITEREDEIRAFVAEEYWSITALLEKDGRQFEAKLHQIDGKAFRLENETTATQVVNDVANLPFVITELKRRQRLKNPPAPFTTSTLQQEAAKRLGFTAQRTMRTAQQLYEGIDVGSEGSVGLITYMRTDSTRVAGSAADEARSMIRGNFGDRYLPDAPRMWGGKQQKGAQEAHEAIRPTSALRRPEALRQYLDRDQLRLYELIWLRFVAGQMQPAVFDTTTADFGLEAQSGTHYLFRSTC
;
A
#
# COMPACT_ATOMS: atom_id res chain seq x y z
N ALA A 1 20.68 -30.36 0.62
CA ALA A 1 20.99 -30.01 2.04
C ALA A 1 21.67 -31.16 2.78
N LEU A 2 21.23 -32.40 2.54
CA LEU A 2 21.85 -33.60 3.19
C LEU A 2 23.23 -33.94 2.59
N ASP A 3 23.45 -33.62 1.32
CA ASP A 3 24.70 -33.92 0.61
C ASP A 3 25.82 -32.92 0.92
N THR A 4 25.46 -31.75 1.44
CA THR A 4 26.42 -30.69 1.83
C THR A 4 26.02 -30.07 3.15
N PRO A 5 26.28 -30.77 4.29
CA PRO A 5 25.95 -30.24 5.61
C PRO A 5 26.83 -29.03 5.93
N LEU A 6 26.20 -27.96 6.38
CA LEU A 6 26.92 -26.78 6.88
C LEU A 6 27.36 -27.00 8.34
N THR A 7 28.47 -26.42 8.74
CA THR A 7 28.87 -26.34 10.15
C THR A 7 27.97 -25.34 10.90
N LEU A 8 27.70 -25.63 12.18
CA LEU A 8 26.96 -24.71 13.04
C LEU A 8 27.68 -23.38 13.18
N ASP A 9 27.01 -22.28 12.83
CA ASP A 9 27.53 -20.93 13.11
C ASP A 9 27.23 -20.57 14.57
N MET A 10 28.25 -20.81 15.43
CA MET A 10 28.15 -20.54 16.88
C MET A 10 27.78 -19.09 17.17
N ARG A 11 28.18 -18.13 16.36
CA ARG A 11 27.82 -16.70 16.54
C ARG A 11 26.30 -16.48 16.44
N LYS A 12 25.62 -17.21 15.56
CA LYS A 12 24.16 -17.17 15.46
C LYS A 12 23.50 -17.80 16.68
N VAL A 13 24.04 -18.90 17.18
CA VAL A 13 23.57 -19.57 18.40
C VAL A 13 23.72 -18.64 19.61
N GLU A 14 24.91 -18.06 19.81
CA GLU A 14 25.21 -17.12 20.89
C GLU A 14 24.34 -15.85 20.80
N ALA A 15 24.15 -15.29 19.61
CA ALA A 15 23.26 -14.14 19.40
C ALA A 15 21.80 -14.45 19.78
N GLN A 16 21.31 -15.66 19.48
CA GLN A 16 19.97 -16.10 19.87
C GLN A 16 19.87 -16.31 21.39
N GLN A 17 20.89 -16.89 22.02
CA GLN A 17 20.93 -17.04 23.47
C GLN A 17 21.00 -15.70 24.19
N ALA A 18 21.86 -14.78 23.74
CA ALA A 18 21.96 -13.43 24.28
C ALA A 18 20.63 -12.69 24.19
N ARG A 19 19.93 -12.79 23.07
CA ARG A 19 18.58 -12.22 22.89
C ARG A 19 17.60 -12.77 23.92
N ARG A 20 17.57 -14.09 24.11
CA ARG A 20 16.67 -14.75 25.07
C ARG A 20 16.96 -14.35 26.52
N ILE A 21 18.23 -14.27 26.88
CA ILE A 21 18.67 -13.83 28.22
C ILE A 21 18.27 -12.37 28.43
N LEU A 22 18.54 -11.49 27.48
CA LEU A 22 18.21 -10.07 27.56
C LEU A 22 16.70 -9.86 27.72
N ASP A 23 15.86 -10.56 26.94
CA ASP A 23 14.40 -10.46 27.04
C ASP A 23 13.91 -10.86 28.43
N ARG A 24 14.52 -11.88 29.05
CA ARG A 24 14.19 -12.28 30.41
C ARG A 24 14.65 -11.28 31.46
N LEU A 25 15.89 -10.83 31.37
CA LEU A 25 16.45 -9.85 32.31
C LEU A 25 15.63 -8.54 32.30
N VAL A 26 15.36 -7.99 31.12
CA VAL A 26 14.54 -6.78 30.97
C VAL A 26 13.12 -7.02 31.47
N GLY A 27 12.49 -8.12 31.04
CA GLY A 27 11.13 -8.44 31.43
C GLY A 27 10.95 -8.56 32.96
N TYR A 28 11.80 -9.33 33.61
CA TYR A 28 11.69 -9.61 35.04
C TYR A 28 12.22 -8.49 35.96
N GLN A 29 13.24 -7.77 35.55
CA GLN A 29 13.83 -6.71 36.37
C GLN A 29 13.12 -5.36 36.22
N VAL A 30 12.70 -5.02 35.00
CA VAL A 30 12.11 -3.71 34.71
C VAL A 30 10.59 -3.70 34.90
N SER A 31 9.89 -4.80 34.59
CA SER A 31 8.42 -4.85 34.74
C SER A 31 7.93 -4.52 36.15
N PRO A 32 8.55 -5.06 37.24
CA PRO A 32 8.12 -4.73 38.60
C PRO A 32 8.30 -3.26 38.96
N LEU A 33 9.26 -2.54 38.34
CA LEU A 33 9.46 -1.11 38.58
C LEU A 33 8.26 -0.27 38.11
N LEU A 34 7.48 -0.78 37.16
CA LEU A 34 6.28 -0.12 36.65
C LEU A 34 5.06 -0.35 37.56
N TRP A 35 5.07 -1.38 38.39
CA TRP A 35 3.89 -1.80 39.14
C TRP A 35 3.51 -0.83 40.26
N LYS A 36 4.50 -0.28 40.94
CA LYS A 36 4.29 0.67 42.02
C LYS A 36 3.81 2.04 41.54
N PRO A 37 4.48 2.69 40.57
CA PRO A 37 4.09 4.04 40.12
C PRO A 37 2.89 4.05 39.17
N ILE A 38 2.58 2.95 38.46
CA ILE A 38 1.51 2.92 37.44
C ILE A 38 0.42 1.94 37.84
N ARG A 39 0.62 0.64 37.67
CA ARG A 39 -0.27 -0.45 38.12
C ARG A 39 0.39 -1.81 38.03
N PRO A 40 -0.05 -2.80 38.84
CA PRO A 40 0.38 -4.19 38.73
C PRO A 40 0.05 -4.82 37.39
N GLY A 41 0.88 -5.78 36.97
CA GLY A 41 0.67 -6.56 35.75
C GLY A 41 1.17 -5.93 34.46
N LEU A 42 1.75 -4.70 34.50
CA LEU A 42 2.41 -4.12 33.33
C LEU A 42 3.72 -4.83 33.03
N SER A 43 4.05 -4.98 31.74
CA SER A 43 5.31 -5.55 31.31
C SER A 43 6.15 -4.57 30.51
N ALA A 44 7.43 -4.52 30.82
CA ALA A 44 8.44 -3.86 30.00
C ALA A 44 9.14 -4.91 29.14
N GLY A 45 9.58 -4.53 27.96
CA GLY A 45 10.31 -5.42 27.08
C GLY A 45 10.70 -4.76 25.78
N ARG A 46 11.61 -5.41 25.10
CA ARG A 46 12.27 -4.92 23.91
C ARG A 46 11.31 -4.61 22.74
N VAL A 47 10.20 -5.35 22.64
CA VAL A 47 9.18 -5.14 21.59
C VAL A 47 8.10 -4.17 22.06
N GLN A 48 7.45 -4.45 23.18
CA GLN A 48 6.30 -3.66 23.68
C GLN A 48 6.70 -2.23 24.08
N THR A 49 7.88 -2.05 24.69
CA THR A 49 8.35 -0.72 25.07
C THR A 49 8.67 0.15 23.84
N VAL A 50 9.30 -0.43 22.83
CA VAL A 50 9.57 0.27 21.56
C VAL A 50 8.27 0.61 20.83
N ALA A 51 7.32 -0.33 20.76
CA ALA A 51 6.01 -0.09 20.15
C ALA A 51 5.25 1.04 20.88
N LEU A 52 5.26 1.02 22.21
CA LEU A 52 4.64 2.08 23.02
C LEU A 52 5.30 3.44 22.76
N ARG A 53 6.62 3.48 22.70
CA ARG A 53 7.36 4.71 22.39
C ARG A 53 6.93 5.31 21.03
N LEU A 54 6.86 4.50 19.97
CA LEU A 54 6.42 4.96 18.66
C LEU A 54 4.98 5.52 18.68
N ILE A 55 4.09 4.86 19.44
CA ILE A 55 2.72 5.34 19.62
C ILE A 55 2.69 6.68 20.36
N THR A 56 3.48 6.80 21.43
CA THR A 56 3.56 8.03 22.23
C THR A 56 4.14 9.19 21.42
N GLU A 57 5.24 8.97 20.70
CA GLU A 57 5.83 9.98 19.81
C GLU A 57 4.82 10.45 18.75
N ARG A 58 4.04 9.52 18.18
CA ARG A 58 2.97 9.89 17.24
C ARG A 58 1.83 10.66 17.88
N GLU A 59 1.45 10.31 19.11
CA GLU A 59 0.43 11.04 19.88
C GLU A 59 0.90 12.45 20.22
N ASP A 60 2.18 12.63 20.55
CA ASP A 60 2.75 13.96 20.81
C ASP A 60 2.74 14.83 19.55
N GLU A 61 3.03 14.25 18.36
CA GLU A 61 2.87 14.96 17.08
C GLU A 61 1.40 15.38 16.84
N ILE A 62 0.44 14.49 17.14
CA ILE A 62 -0.99 14.78 16.99
C ILE A 62 -1.41 15.91 17.93
N ARG A 63 -0.94 15.91 19.19
CA ARG A 63 -1.23 16.96 20.17
C ARG A 63 -0.58 18.29 19.83
N ALA A 64 0.61 18.26 19.24
CA ALA A 64 1.32 19.45 18.78
C ALA A 64 0.77 20.00 17.47
N PHE A 65 -0.11 19.26 16.78
CA PHE A 65 -0.66 19.71 15.50
C PHE A 65 -1.57 20.93 15.68
N VAL A 66 -1.21 22.01 15.02
CA VAL A 66 -2.01 23.23 14.94
C VAL A 66 -2.80 23.18 13.62
N ALA A 67 -4.12 23.17 13.73
CA ALA A 67 -4.97 23.21 12.54
C ALA A 67 -4.86 24.59 11.87
N GLU A 68 -4.53 24.61 10.59
CA GLU A 68 -4.49 25.80 9.75
C GLU A 68 -5.67 25.79 8.79
N GLU A 69 -6.45 26.87 8.79
CA GLU A 69 -7.53 27.05 7.84
C GLU A 69 -6.98 27.24 6.42
N TYR A 70 -7.58 26.59 5.44
CA TYR A 70 -7.34 26.84 4.04
C TYR A 70 -8.61 26.67 3.23
N TRP A 71 -8.70 27.36 2.13
CA TRP A 71 -9.82 27.35 1.20
C TRP A 71 -9.40 26.86 -0.17
N SER A 72 -10.30 26.19 -0.87
CA SER A 72 -10.13 25.79 -2.25
C SER A 72 -11.34 26.25 -3.08
N ILE A 73 -11.09 26.70 -4.30
CA ILE A 73 -12.15 27.16 -5.20
C ILE A 73 -12.25 26.18 -6.37
N THR A 74 -13.43 25.66 -6.58
CA THR A 74 -13.74 24.76 -7.68
C THR A 74 -14.90 25.35 -8.49
N ALA A 75 -14.66 25.55 -9.76
CA ALA A 75 -15.69 25.94 -10.72
C ALA A 75 -16.35 24.70 -11.32
N LEU A 76 -17.67 24.63 -11.31
CA LEU A 76 -18.42 23.65 -12.07
C LEU A 76 -18.73 24.25 -13.44
N LEU A 77 -18.11 23.70 -14.47
CA LEU A 77 -18.23 24.15 -15.84
C LEU A 77 -19.13 23.21 -16.64
N GLU A 78 -19.84 23.74 -17.63
CA GLU A 78 -20.66 22.95 -18.53
C GLU A 78 -20.33 23.25 -19.99
N LYS A 79 -20.24 22.21 -20.81
CA LYS A 79 -20.08 22.30 -22.25
C LYS A 79 -20.86 21.16 -22.93
N ASP A 80 -21.74 21.52 -23.85
CA ASP A 80 -22.52 20.56 -24.63
C ASP A 80 -23.28 19.51 -23.74
N GLY A 81 -23.86 19.99 -22.62
CA GLY A 81 -24.61 19.18 -21.66
C GLY A 81 -23.72 18.29 -20.75
N ARG A 82 -22.41 18.43 -20.81
CA ARG A 82 -21.47 17.71 -19.95
C ARG A 82 -20.87 18.65 -18.92
N GLN A 83 -20.99 18.25 -17.67
CA GLN A 83 -20.41 19.00 -16.56
C GLN A 83 -19.05 18.43 -16.16
N PHE A 84 -18.13 19.30 -15.76
CA PHE A 84 -16.82 18.94 -15.25
C PHE A 84 -16.31 20.03 -14.29
N GLU A 85 -15.41 19.63 -13.40
CA GLU A 85 -14.82 20.53 -12.42
C GLU A 85 -13.47 21.09 -12.89
N ALA A 86 -13.26 22.39 -12.64
CA ALA A 86 -11.96 23.03 -12.76
C ALA A 86 -11.59 23.68 -11.41
N LYS A 87 -10.40 23.39 -10.90
CA LYS A 87 -9.92 23.93 -9.64
C LYS A 87 -8.99 25.11 -9.88
N LEU A 88 -9.12 26.14 -9.05
CA LEU A 88 -8.18 27.25 -9.05
C LEU A 88 -6.76 26.68 -8.81
N HIS A 89 -5.84 27.00 -9.70
CA HIS A 89 -4.49 26.44 -9.73
C HIS A 89 -3.39 27.48 -9.50
N GLN A 90 -3.56 28.69 -10.04
CA GLN A 90 -2.62 29.79 -9.88
C GLN A 90 -3.36 31.14 -9.85
N ILE A 91 -2.75 32.11 -9.18
CA ILE A 91 -3.09 33.53 -9.22
C ILE A 91 -1.84 34.28 -9.66
N ASP A 92 -1.94 35.11 -10.73
CA ASP A 92 -0.83 35.82 -11.35
C ASP A 92 0.40 34.93 -11.67
N GLY A 93 0.12 33.70 -12.15
CA GLY A 93 1.15 32.73 -12.51
C GLY A 93 1.89 32.08 -11.33
N LYS A 94 1.47 32.35 -10.10
CA LYS A 94 2.12 31.85 -8.88
C LYS A 94 1.22 30.90 -8.10
N ALA A 95 1.86 30.01 -7.34
CA ALA A 95 1.16 29.23 -6.33
C ALA A 95 0.57 30.19 -5.27
N PHE A 96 -0.62 29.87 -4.79
CA PHE A 96 -1.36 30.70 -3.83
C PHE A 96 -1.80 29.84 -2.63
N ARG A 97 -2.19 30.54 -1.56
CA ARG A 97 -2.88 29.96 -0.42
C ARG A 97 -4.03 30.91 -0.04
N LEU A 98 -5.22 30.40 0.06
CA LEU A 98 -6.39 31.12 0.57
C LEU A 98 -6.55 30.73 2.05
N GLU A 99 -6.24 31.67 2.93
CA GLU A 99 -6.14 31.40 4.38
C GLU A 99 -7.45 31.65 5.13
N ASN A 100 -8.42 32.31 4.50
CA ASN A 100 -9.69 32.66 5.12
C ASN A 100 -10.82 32.83 4.10
N GLU A 101 -12.04 32.84 4.58
CA GLU A 101 -13.25 33.01 3.79
C GLU A 101 -13.27 34.33 2.99
N THR A 102 -12.76 35.42 3.58
CA THR A 102 -12.76 36.73 2.94
C THR A 102 -11.97 36.72 1.64
N THR A 103 -10.77 36.19 1.66
CA THR A 103 -9.92 36.08 0.46
C THR A 103 -10.49 35.11 -0.55
N ALA A 104 -11.08 34.00 -0.09
CA ALA A 104 -11.74 33.04 -0.99
C ALA A 104 -12.97 33.68 -1.68
N THR A 105 -13.81 34.39 -0.92
CA THR A 105 -15.00 35.09 -1.43
C THR A 105 -14.61 36.19 -2.41
N GLN A 106 -13.54 36.93 -2.18
CA GLN A 106 -13.04 37.93 -3.11
C GLN A 106 -12.70 37.29 -4.47
N VAL A 107 -11.94 36.17 -4.47
CA VAL A 107 -11.61 35.45 -5.72
C VAL A 107 -12.87 34.97 -6.42
N VAL A 108 -13.86 34.43 -5.68
CA VAL A 108 -15.14 33.98 -6.26
C VAL A 108 -15.85 35.14 -6.93
N ASN A 109 -15.94 36.30 -6.28
CA ASN A 109 -16.57 37.50 -6.85
C ASN A 109 -15.84 37.99 -8.09
N ASP A 110 -14.51 37.94 -8.10
CA ASP A 110 -13.68 38.36 -9.24
C ASP A 110 -13.92 37.48 -10.46
N VAL A 111 -14.18 36.18 -10.30
CA VAL A 111 -14.29 35.21 -11.40
C VAL A 111 -15.72 34.83 -11.78
N ALA A 112 -16.74 35.13 -10.94
CA ALA A 112 -18.10 34.60 -11.05
C ALA A 112 -18.76 34.85 -12.42
N ASN A 113 -18.47 35.97 -13.08
CA ASN A 113 -19.08 36.35 -14.35
C ASN A 113 -18.08 36.36 -15.52
N LEU A 114 -16.88 35.83 -15.34
CA LEU A 114 -15.87 35.79 -16.36
C LEU A 114 -15.98 34.53 -17.23
N PRO A 115 -15.70 34.64 -18.54
CA PRO A 115 -15.66 33.47 -19.41
C PRO A 115 -14.43 32.61 -19.10
N PHE A 116 -14.62 31.32 -18.95
CA PHE A 116 -13.53 30.35 -18.81
C PHE A 116 -13.00 30.00 -20.20
N VAL A 117 -11.84 30.58 -20.56
CA VAL A 117 -11.22 30.35 -21.86
C VAL A 117 -10.08 29.35 -21.74
N ILE A 118 -10.09 28.31 -22.56
CA ILE A 118 -8.99 27.34 -22.60
C ILE A 118 -7.75 28.04 -23.14
N THR A 119 -6.72 28.15 -22.31
CA THR A 119 -5.42 28.73 -22.68
C THR A 119 -4.42 27.65 -23.04
N GLU A 120 -4.54 26.46 -22.47
CA GLU A 120 -3.67 25.34 -22.76
C GLU A 120 -4.42 24.01 -22.65
N LEU A 121 -4.12 23.08 -23.57
CA LEU A 121 -4.63 21.71 -23.54
C LEU A 121 -3.45 20.74 -23.68
N LYS A 122 -3.17 19.98 -22.61
CA LYS A 122 -2.12 18.98 -22.58
C LYS A 122 -2.69 17.57 -22.56
N ARG A 123 -2.26 16.74 -23.50
CA ARG A 123 -2.57 15.31 -23.51
C ARG A 123 -1.29 14.53 -23.21
N ARG A 124 -1.34 13.65 -22.21
CA ARG A 124 -0.19 12.84 -21.80
C ARG A 124 -0.63 11.43 -21.43
N GLN A 125 0.23 10.48 -21.73
CA GLN A 125 0.08 9.13 -21.19
C GLN A 125 0.80 9.05 -19.84
N ARG A 126 0.09 8.56 -18.83
CA ARG A 126 0.62 8.30 -17.50
C ARG A 126 0.66 6.80 -17.25
N LEU A 127 1.86 6.28 -16.97
CA LEU A 127 2.05 4.89 -16.60
C LEU A 127 1.83 4.73 -15.09
N LYS A 128 1.00 3.76 -14.71
CA LYS A 128 0.83 3.34 -13.32
C LYS A 128 1.42 1.94 -13.16
N ASN A 129 2.61 1.88 -12.57
CA ASN A 129 3.26 0.61 -12.27
C ASN A 129 2.43 -0.21 -11.27
N PRO A 130 2.36 -1.53 -11.42
CA PRO A 130 1.79 -2.39 -10.41
C PRO A 130 2.62 -2.32 -9.12
N PRO A 131 1.99 -2.41 -7.95
CA PRO A 131 2.71 -2.46 -6.69
C PRO A 131 3.36 -3.83 -6.49
N ALA A 132 4.39 -3.88 -5.62
CA ALA A 132 5.06 -5.10 -5.23
C ALA A 132 4.10 -6.13 -4.59
N PRO A 133 4.43 -7.43 -4.65
CA PRO A 133 3.74 -8.46 -3.89
C PRO A 133 3.71 -8.14 -2.40
N PHE A 134 2.80 -8.76 -1.67
CA PHE A 134 2.58 -8.42 -0.27
C PHE A 134 3.70 -8.86 0.66
N THR A 135 4.03 -7.98 1.60
CA THR A 135 4.62 -8.29 2.90
C THR A 135 3.50 -8.40 3.95
N THR A 136 3.83 -8.87 5.16
CA THR A 136 2.84 -8.92 6.26
C THR A 136 2.15 -7.58 6.49
N SER A 137 2.92 -6.49 6.57
CA SER A 137 2.39 -5.16 6.85
C SER A 137 1.53 -4.62 5.72
N THR A 138 1.94 -4.79 4.48
CA THR A 138 1.16 -4.31 3.32
C THR A 138 -0.10 -5.14 3.09
N LEU A 139 -0.08 -6.46 3.39
CA LEU A 139 -1.28 -7.30 3.36
C LEU A 139 -2.30 -6.82 4.40
N GLN A 140 -1.88 -6.58 5.64
CA GLN A 140 -2.76 -6.06 6.69
C GLN A 140 -3.39 -4.73 6.32
N GLN A 141 -2.61 -3.80 5.77
CA GLN A 141 -3.09 -2.48 5.34
C GLN A 141 -4.13 -2.59 4.22
N GLU A 142 -3.86 -3.38 3.18
CA GLU A 142 -4.79 -3.53 2.06
C GLU A 142 -6.04 -4.32 2.47
N ALA A 143 -5.90 -5.33 3.31
CA ALA A 143 -7.04 -6.07 3.85
C ALA A 143 -7.93 -5.17 4.72
N ALA A 144 -7.35 -4.27 5.52
CA ALA A 144 -8.12 -3.30 6.29
C ALA A 144 -8.87 -2.33 5.36
N LYS A 145 -8.20 -1.76 4.36
CA LYS A 145 -8.79 -0.79 3.44
C LYS A 145 -9.87 -1.38 2.53
N ARG A 146 -9.63 -2.57 1.97
CA ARG A 146 -10.50 -3.16 0.93
C ARG A 146 -11.52 -4.15 1.45
N LEU A 147 -11.16 -4.88 2.52
CA LEU A 147 -11.99 -5.95 3.06
C LEU A 147 -12.64 -5.58 4.39
N GLY A 148 -12.16 -4.53 5.07
CA GLY A 148 -12.58 -4.15 6.43
C GLY A 148 -12.07 -5.14 7.49
N PHE A 149 -10.97 -5.86 7.23
CA PHE A 149 -10.43 -6.84 8.17
C PHE A 149 -9.54 -6.16 9.20
N THR A 150 -9.64 -6.59 10.45
CA THR A 150 -8.62 -6.27 11.46
C THR A 150 -7.32 -7.02 11.16
N ALA A 151 -6.19 -6.54 11.69
CA ALA A 151 -4.91 -7.23 11.55
C ALA A 151 -4.97 -8.68 12.07
N GLN A 152 -5.66 -8.91 13.19
CA GLN A 152 -5.84 -10.25 13.76
C GLN A 152 -6.66 -11.15 12.84
N ARG A 153 -7.77 -10.66 12.28
CA ARG A 153 -8.60 -11.41 11.31
C ARG A 153 -7.78 -11.75 10.06
N THR A 154 -7.06 -10.78 9.52
CA THR A 154 -6.19 -10.98 8.35
C THR A 154 -5.17 -12.08 8.60
N MET A 155 -4.44 -12.03 9.73
CA MET A 155 -3.40 -13.01 10.02
C MET A 155 -3.95 -14.40 10.32
N ARG A 156 -5.10 -14.51 10.97
CA ARG A 156 -5.77 -15.81 11.20
C ARG A 156 -6.21 -16.45 9.88
N THR A 157 -6.84 -15.68 9.01
CA THR A 157 -7.28 -16.17 7.69
C THR A 157 -6.07 -16.53 6.81
N ALA A 158 -5.02 -15.73 6.83
CA ALA A 158 -3.78 -16.03 6.10
C ALA A 158 -3.11 -17.31 6.62
N GLN A 159 -3.14 -17.56 7.93
CA GLN A 159 -2.63 -18.81 8.53
C GLN A 159 -3.38 -20.03 7.99
N GLN A 160 -4.70 -19.97 7.92
CA GLN A 160 -5.53 -21.05 7.36
C GLN A 160 -5.20 -21.32 5.89
N LEU A 161 -5.07 -20.25 5.07
CA LEU A 161 -4.68 -20.39 3.66
C LEU A 161 -3.28 -20.99 3.48
N TYR A 162 -2.37 -20.74 4.41
CA TYR A 162 -1.02 -21.28 4.39
C TYR A 162 -0.95 -22.74 4.85
N GLU A 163 -1.63 -23.10 5.95
CA GLU A 163 -1.57 -24.44 6.55
C GLU A 163 -2.19 -25.51 5.65
N GLY A 164 -3.11 -25.12 4.80
CA GLY A 164 -3.74 -26.00 3.82
C GLY A 164 -5.26 -26.06 3.98
N ILE A 165 -5.91 -26.11 2.85
CA ILE A 165 -7.36 -26.26 2.71
C ILE A 165 -7.61 -27.41 1.75
N ASP A 166 -8.59 -28.23 2.05
CA ASP A 166 -9.03 -29.31 1.16
C ASP A 166 -9.66 -28.69 -0.10
N VAL A 167 -9.05 -28.93 -1.24
CA VAL A 167 -9.50 -28.46 -2.55
C VAL A 167 -9.96 -29.62 -3.44
N GLY A 168 -10.56 -30.62 -2.84
CA GLY A 168 -11.15 -31.75 -3.53
C GLY A 168 -10.11 -32.78 -3.96
N SER A 169 -9.98 -33.05 -5.26
CA SER A 169 -9.08 -34.09 -5.79
C SER A 169 -7.59 -33.87 -5.49
N GLU A 170 -7.18 -32.63 -5.18
CA GLU A 170 -5.80 -32.33 -4.80
C GLU A 170 -5.53 -32.53 -3.30
N GLY A 171 -6.59 -32.79 -2.49
CA GLY A 171 -6.49 -32.90 -1.03
C GLY A 171 -6.18 -31.58 -0.36
N SER A 172 -5.52 -31.64 0.81
CA SER A 172 -5.16 -30.44 1.57
C SER A 172 -3.94 -29.75 0.97
N VAL A 173 -4.12 -28.52 0.49
CA VAL A 173 -3.09 -27.71 -0.19
C VAL A 173 -2.93 -26.36 0.47
N GLY A 174 -1.68 -25.97 0.79
CA GLY A 174 -1.35 -24.60 1.15
C GLY A 174 -1.53 -23.67 -0.05
N LEU A 175 -2.42 -22.68 0.06
CA LEU A 175 -2.80 -21.82 -1.05
C LEU A 175 -1.92 -20.58 -1.20
N ILE A 176 -1.22 -20.18 -0.13
CA ILE A 176 -0.30 -19.04 -0.14
C ILE A 176 1.05 -19.40 0.44
N THR A 177 2.08 -18.63 0.14
CA THR A 177 3.39 -18.69 0.80
C THR A 177 3.28 -18.21 2.26
N TYR A 178 4.34 -18.40 3.05
CA TYR A 178 4.36 -18.03 4.45
C TYR A 178 4.06 -16.55 4.67
N MET A 179 3.06 -16.26 5.50
CA MET A 179 2.46 -14.93 5.65
C MET A 179 3.22 -14.00 6.62
N ARG A 180 4.24 -14.47 7.31
CA ARG A 180 5.07 -13.62 8.18
C ARG A 180 6.39 -13.33 7.49
N THR A 181 6.39 -12.32 6.64
CA THR A 181 7.54 -11.91 5.83
C THR A 181 7.57 -10.40 5.62
N ASP A 182 8.76 -9.85 5.56
CA ASP A 182 9.05 -8.47 5.13
C ASP A 182 9.60 -8.41 3.71
N SER A 183 9.79 -9.58 3.08
CA SER A 183 10.33 -9.72 1.73
C SER A 183 9.26 -9.49 0.67
N THR A 184 9.65 -8.81 -0.42
CA THR A 184 8.85 -8.70 -1.65
C THR A 184 9.37 -9.61 -2.77
N ARG A 185 10.38 -10.44 -2.49
CA ARG A 185 11.01 -11.33 -3.46
C ARG A 185 10.03 -12.40 -3.95
N VAL A 186 10.13 -12.73 -5.23
CA VAL A 186 9.36 -13.80 -5.88
C VAL A 186 10.35 -14.80 -6.47
N ALA A 187 10.10 -16.10 -6.31
CA ALA A 187 10.88 -17.13 -6.97
C ALA A 187 10.70 -17.05 -8.49
N GLY A 188 11.78 -17.31 -9.25
CA GLY A 188 11.75 -17.26 -10.71
C GLY A 188 10.68 -18.18 -11.30
N SER A 189 10.59 -19.43 -10.81
CA SER A 189 9.57 -20.39 -11.25
C SER A 189 8.13 -19.89 -11.06
N ALA A 190 7.85 -19.20 -9.96
CA ALA A 190 6.51 -18.63 -9.71
C ALA A 190 6.21 -17.42 -10.63
N ALA A 191 7.23 -16.61 -10.93
CA ALA A 191 7.10 -15.52 -11.89
C ALA A 191 6.85 -16.08 -13.30
N ASP A 192 7.56 -17.14 -13.71
CA ASP A 192 7.40 -17.78 -15.01
C ASP A 192 6.03 -18.44 -15.17
N GLU A 193 5.54 -19.12 -14.11
CA GLU A 193 4.18 -19.68 -14.10
C GLU A 193 3.12 -18.58 -14.25
N ALA A 194 3.25 -17.48 -13.46
CA ALA A 194 2.33 -16.37 -13.57
C ALA A 194 2.35 -15.73 -14.96
N ARG A 195 3.51 -15.57 -15.57
CA ARG A 195 3.65 -15.03 -16.93
C ARG A 195 3.01 -15.94 -17.97
N SER A 196 3.19 -17.26 -17.85
CA SER A 196 2.55 -18.24 -18.74
C SER A 196 1.03 -18.18 -18.60
N MET A 197 0.51 -18.08 -17.39
CA MET A 197 -0.91 -17.92 -17.12
C MET A 197 -1.45 -16.59 -17.70
N ILE A 198 -0.73 -15.48 -17.52
CA ILE A 198 -1.12 -14.18 -18.08
C ILE A 198 -1.18 -14.24 -19.60
N ARG A 199 -0.17 -14.85 -20.25
CA ARG A 199 -0.15 -15.03 -21.71
C ARG A 199 -1.35 -15.79 -22.20
N GLY A 200 -1.66 -16.92 -21.57
CA GLY A 200 -2.77 -17.78 -21.99
C GLY A 200 -4.16 -17.17 -21.77
N ASN A 201 -4.35 -16.35 -20.70
CA ASN A 201 -5.68 -15.84 -20.35
C ASN A 201 -5.92 -14.40 -20.79
N PHE A 202 -4.88 -13.57 -20.90
CA PHE A 202 -5.00 -12.13 -21.20
C PHE A 202 -4.28 -11.72 -22.47
N GLY A 203 -3.29 -12.48 -22.92
CA GLY A 203 -2.51 -12.23 -24.13
C GLY A 203 -1.17 -11.51 -23.86
N ASP A 204 -0.27 -11.56 -24.85
CA ASP A 204 1.11 -11.04 -24.74
C ASP A 204 1.19 -9.55 -24.47
N ARG A 205 0.23 -8.76 -24.91
CA ARG A 205 0.19 -7.30 -24.68
C ARG A 205 0.19 -6.90 -23.20
N TYR A 206 -0.15 -7.81 -22.31
CA TYR A 206 -0.18 -7.56 -20.85
C TYR A 206 1.13 -7.95 -20.17
N LEU A 207 2.08 -8.52 -20.91
CA LEU A 207 3.36 -8.94 -20.36
C LEU A 207 4.48 -7.93 -20.66
N PRO A 208 5.28 -7.54 -19.67
CA PRO A 208 6.54 -6.84 -19.92
C PRO A 208 7.54 -7.81 -20.57
N ASP A 209 8.55 -7.28 -21.28
CA ASP A 209 9.57 -8.08 -21.98
C ASP A 209 10.31 -9.03 -21.04
N ALA A 210 10.56 -8.62 -19.81
CA ALA A 210 11.21 -9.43 -18.79
C ALA A 210 10.33 -9.60 -17.55
N PRO A 211 10.51 -10.70 -16.77
CA PRO A 211 9.86 -10.87 -15.47
C PRO A 211 10.16 -9.69 -14.53
N ARG A 212 9.17 -9.23 -13.80
CA ARG A 212 9.40 -8.23 -12.75
C ARG A 212 9.99 -8.93 -11.53
N MET A 213 11.25 -8.64 -11.28
CA MET A 213 11.94 -9.10 -10.08
C MET A 213 11.75 -8.04 -8.99
N TRP A 214 11.02 -8.42 -7.97
CA TRP A 214 10.80 -7.62 -6.78
C TRP A 214 11.85 -7.97 -5.72
N GLY A 215 12.18 -7.02 -4.84
CA GLY A 215 13.26 -7.18 -3.88
C GLY A 215 14.58 -6.70 -4.48
N GLY A 216 14.86 -5.39 -4.37
CA GLY A 216 16.11 -4.77 -4.80
C GLY A 216 17.34 -5.36 -4.12
N LYS A 217 18.54 -4.81 -4.41
CA LYS A 217 19.83 -5.23 -3.81
C LYS A 217 19.65 -5.54 -2.32
N GLN A 218 20.00 -6.77 -1.95
CA GLN A 218 19.94 -7.30 -0.59
C GLN A 218 20.41 -6.26 0.43
N GLN A 219 19.56 -5.89 1.37
CA GLN A 219 20.04 -5.27 2.60
C GLN A 219 20.89 -6.30 3.31
N LYS A 220 22.17 -5.96 3.58
CA LYS A 220 23.07 -6.79 4.37
C LYS A 220 22.36 -7.16 5.69
N GLY A 221 22.07 -8.45 5.88
CA GLY A 221 21.42 -8.98 7.08
C GLY A 221 19.96 -9.45 6.90
N ALA A 222 19.32 -9.28 5.75
CA ALA A 222 18.02 -9.91 5.47
C ALA A 222 18.19 -11.43 5.33
N GLN A 223 17.35 -12.21 5.98
CA GLN A 223 17.35 -13.67 5.82
C GLN A 223 16.97 -14.00 4.37
N GLU A 224 17.91 -14.58 3.63
CA GLU A 224 17.83 -14.85 2.19
C GLU A 224 16.68 -15.80 1.76
N ALA A 225 16.04 -16.47 2.69
CA ALA A 225 15.07 -17.53 2.43
C ALA A 225 13.62 -17.08 2.29
N HIS A 226 13.29 -15.82 2.62
CA HIS A 226 11.89 -15.40 2.67
C HIS A 226 11.41 -14.86 1.33
N GLU A 227 10.26 -15.38 0.89
CA GLU A 227 9.50 -14.86 -0.25
C GLU A 227 8.40 -13.90 0.21
N ALA A 228 7.86 -13.13 -0.76
CA ALA A 228 6.64 -12.36 -0.59
C ALA A 228 5.43 -13.27 -0.35
N ILE A 229 4.35 -12.72 0.19
CA ILE A 229 3.06 -13.39 0.28
C ILE A 229 2.44 -13.42 -1.12
N ARG A 230 2.32 -14.62 -1.67
CA ARG A 230 1.76 -14.87 -3.00
C ARG A 230 0.99 -16.20 -3.01
N PRO A 231 0.15 -16.46 -4.02
CA PRO A 231 -0.41 -17.79 -4.21
C PRO A 231 0.71 -18.81 -4.46
N THR A 232 0.54 -20.03 -3.99
CA THR A 232 1.47 -21.14 -4.25
C THR A 232 1.49 -21.51 -5.73
N SER A 233 0.36 -21.35 -6.44
CA SER A 233 0.26 -21.42 -7.88
C SER A 233 -0.65 -20.31 -8.43
N ALA A 234 -0.19 -19.62 -9.48
CA ALA A 234 -0.98 -18.62 -10.20
C ALA A 234 -2.17 -19.24 -10.95
N LEU A 235 -2.09 -20.52 -11.24
CA LEU A 235 -3.14 -21.28 -11.97
C LEU A 235 -4.38 -21.53 -11.11
N ARG A 236 -4.26 -21.52 -9.78
CA ARG A 236 -5.39 -21.67 -8.84
C ARG A 236 -6.13 -20.34 -8.74
N ARG A 237 -6.99 -20.09 -9.74
CA ARG A 237 -7.77 -18.86 -9.80
C ARG A 237 -8.82 -18.82 -8.69
N PRO A 238 -9.11 -17.63 -8.13
CA PRO A 238 -10.08 -17.47 -7.05
C PRO A 238 -11.46 -18.05 -7.38
N GLU A 239 -11.88 -17.94 -8.65
CA GLU A 239 -13.19 -18.47 -9.09
C GLU A 239 -13.28 -19.98 -8.94
N ALA A 240 -12.20 -20.72 -9.23
CA ALA A 240 -12.14 -22.16 -9.12
C ALA A 240 -12.14 -22.64 -7.65
N LEU A 241 -11.64 -21.81 -6.75
CA LEU A 241 -11.55 -22.11 -5.32
C LEU A 241 -12.81 -21.72 -4.52
N ARG A 242 -13.76 -21.05 -5.14
CA ARG A 242 -14.95 -20.51 -4.47
C ARG A 242 -15.75 -21.56 -3.68
N GLN A 243 -15.83 -22.78 -4.18
CA GLN A 243 -16.57 -23.86 -3.54
C GLN A 243 -15.86 -24.47 -2.32
N TYR A 244 -14.56 -24.24 -2.17
CA TYR A 244 -13.73 -24.82 -1.10
C TYR A 244 -13.39 -23.82 0.01
N LEU A 245 -13.53 -22.52 -0.27
CA LEU A 245 -13.13 -21.44 0.63
C LEU A 245 -14.34 -20.79 1.28
N ASP A 246 -14.23 -20.51 2.58
CA ASP A 246 -15.19 -19.61 3.20
C ASP A 246 -15.08 -18.17 2.65
N ARG A 247 -16.02 -17.32 3.04
CA ARG A 247 -16.10 -15.94 2.54
C ARG A 247 -14.84 -15.13 2.82
N ASP A 248 -14.24 -15.28 3.99
CA ASP A 248 -13.06 -14.52 4.39
C ASP A 248 -11.80 -15.04 3.68
N GLN A 249 -11.67 -16.36 3.61
CA GLN A 249 -10.59 -17.03 2.91
C GLN A 249 -10.58 -16.67 1.43
N LEU A 250 -11.74 -16.71 0.77
CA LEU A 250 -11.86 -16.37 -0.65
C LEU A 250 -11.46 -14.90 -0.91
N ARG A 251 -12.01 -13.97 -0.12
CA ARG A 251 -11.71 -12.54 -0.29
C ARG A 251 -10.23 -12.21 -0.05
N LEU A 252 -9.61 -12.83 0.95
CA LEU A 252 -8.19 -12.61 1.24
C LEU A 252 -7.31 -13.27 0.18
N TYR A 253 -7.65 -14.48 -0.25
CA TYR A 253 -6.95 -15.17 -1.33
C TYR A 253 -7.03 -14.38 -2.64
N GLU A 254 -8.20 -13.91 -3.03
CA GLU A 254 -8.41 -13.08 -4.22
C GLU A 254 -7.55 -11.79 -4.17
N LEU A 255 -7.50 -11.12 -3.02
CA LEU A 255 -6.65 -9.94 -2.82
C LEU A 255 -5.16 -10.25 -3.07
N ILE A 256 -4.68 -11.38 -2.53
CA ILE A 256 -3.29 -11.84 -2.68
C ILE A 256 -3.02 -12.24 -4.14
N TRP A 257 -3.92 -12.99 -4.75
CA TRP A 257 -3.79 -13.48 -6.13
C TRP A 257 -3.75 -12.31 -7.12
N LEU A 258 -4.71 -11.38 -7.03
CA LEU A 258 -4.78 -10.19 -7.88
C LEU A 258 -3.51 -9.33 -7.77
N ARG A 259 -3.01 -9.13 -6.56
CA ARG A 259 -1.77 -8.37 -6.33
C ARG A 259 -0.58 -9.03 -7.00
N PHE A 260 -0.44 -10.33 -6.84
CA PHE A 260 0.66 -11.11 -7.40
C PHE A 260 0.64 -11.11 -8.93
N VAL A 261 -0.51 -11.43 -9.52
CA VAL A 261 -0.68 -11.48 -10.97
C VAL A 261 -0.48 -10.09 -11.60
N ALA A 262 -1.14 -9.07 -11.07
CA ALA A 262 -0.95 -7.69 -11.53
C ALA A 262 0.52 -7.25 -11.39
N GLY A 263 1.23 -7.74 -10.37
CA GLY A 263 2.65 -7.50 -10.16
C GLY A 263 3.54 -7.99 -11.31
N GLN A 264 3.09 -8.95 -12.08
CA GLN A 264 3.80 -9.49 -13.26
C GLN A 264 3.31 -8.91 -14.59
N MET A 265 2.30 -8.01 -14.56
CA MET A 265 1.74 -7.40 -15.77
C MET A 265 2.44 -6.09 -16.15
N GLN A 266 2.19 -5.63 -17.38
CA GLN A 266 2.54 -4.30 -17.85
C GLN A 266 1.93 -3.21 -16.97
N PRO A 267 2.56 -2.02 -16.87
CA PRO A 267 1.92 -0.86 -16.27
C PRO A 267 0.59 -0.55 -16.94
N ALA A 268 -0.39 -0.12 -16.15
CA ALA A 268 -1.60 0.46 -16.71
C ALA A 268 -1.26 1.82 -17.36
N VAL A 269 -1.75 2.03 -18.56
CA VAL A 269 -1.59 3.27 -19.32
C VAL A 269 -2.86 4.07 -19.18
N PHE A 270 -2.75 5.28 -18.69
CA PHE A 270 -3.86 6.23 -18.57
C PHE A 270 -3.61 7.37 -19.54
N ASP A 271 -4.55 7.60 -20.44
CA ASP A 271 -4.59 8.84 -21.21
C ASP A 271 -5.15 9.94 -20.32
N THR A 272 -4.37 10.96 -20.09
CA THR A 272 -4.73 12.08 -19.21
C THR A 272 -4.79 13.33 -20.05
N THR A 273 -5.91 14.04 -19.97
CA THR A 273 -6.11 15.35 -20.58
C THR A 273 -6.16 16.40 -19.47
N THR A 274 -5.29 17.38 -19.54
CA THR A 274 -5.29 18.56 -18.66
C THR A 274 -5.65 19.77 -19.47
N ALA A 275 -6.67 20.50 -19.05
CA ALA A 275 -7.08 21.78 -19.63
C ALA A 275 -6.86 22.90 -18.62
N ASP A 276 -6.16 23.93 -19.03
CA ASP A 276 -5.95 25.15 -18.29
C ASP A 276 -6.90 26.24 -18.82
N PHE A 277 -7.61 26.91 -17.93
CA PHE A 277 -8.54 27.97 -18.21
C PHE A 277 -8.01 29.27 -17.61
N GLY A 278 -7.73 30.23 -18.46
CA GLY A 278 -7.29 31.56 -18.04
C GLY A 278 -8.46 32.54 -17.94
N LEU A 279 -8.45 33.31 -16.86
CA LEU A 279 -9.41 34.40 -16.63
C LEU A 279 -8.65 35.66 -16.22
N GLU A 280 -9.09 36.81 -16.69
CA GLU A 280 -8.54 38.08 -16.29
C GLU A 280 -9.63 38.92 -15.64
N ALA A 281 -9.46 39.26 -14.38
CA ALA A 281 -10.40 40.08 -13.63
C ALA A 281 -10.26 41.57 -14.05
N GLN A 282 -11.27 42.35 -13.76
CA GLN A 282 -11.24 43.81 -14.03
C GLN A 282 -10.10 44.52 -13.28
N SER A 283 -9.64 43.95 -12.17
CA SER A 283 -8.47 44.39 -11.41
C SER A 283 -7.15 44.18 -12.11
N GLY A 284 -7.10 43.45 -13.22
CA GLY A 284 -5.88 42.99 -13.89
C GLY A 284 -5.28 41.73 -13.28
N THR A 285 -5.93 41.12 -12.29
CA THR A 285 -5.49 39.84 -11.69
C THR A 285 -5.77 38.70 -12.63
N HIS A 286 -4.80 37.83 -12.86
CA HIS A 286 -4.92 36.65 -13.72
C HIS A 286 -5.18 35.40 -12.86
N TYR A 287 -6.29 34.71 -13.13
CA TYR A 287 -6.64 33.44 -12.50
C TYR A 287 -6.49 32.29 -13.48
N LEU A 288 -5.84 31.22 -13.03
CA LEU A 288 -5.71 29.98 -13.79
C LEU A 288 -6.47 28.87 -13.09
N PHE A 289 -7.47 28.34 -13.75
CA PHE A 289 -8.18 27.13 -13.30
C PHE A 289 -7.73 25.93 -14.11
N ARG A 290 -7.67 24.76 -13.50
CA ARG A 290 -7.21 23.52 -14.13
C ARG A 290 -8.22 22.40 -13.92
N SER A 291 -8.54 21.72 -15.02
CA SER A 291 -9.27 20.46 -15.02
C SER A 291 -8.37 19.35 -15.54
N THR A 292 -8.45 18.16 -14.93
CA THR A 292 -7.69 16.99 -15.37
C THR A 292 -8.62 15.76 -15.33
N CYS A 293 -8.70 15.03 -16.43
CA CYS A 293 -9.46 13.81 -16.58
C CYS A 293 -8.62 12.68 -17.22
#